data_6bdbca2d83c21a2f399a1c5d1b2578ca
#
_entry.id   6bdbca2d83c21a2f399a1c5d1b2578ca
#
_cell.length_a   1.000
_cell.length_b   1.000
_cell.length_c   1.000
_cell.angle_alpha   90.00
_cell.angle_beta   90.00
_cell.angle_gamma   90.00
#
_symmetry.space_group_name_H-M   'P 1'
#
loop_
_entity.id
_entity.type
_entity.pdbx_description
1 polymer ?
#
loop_
_entity_poly.entity_id
_entity_poly.type
_entity_poly.pdbx_seq_one_letter_code
_entity_poly.pdbx_strand_id
1 'polypeptide(L)'
;MPEAIEIQLKKGVLGLCVLALLARADSYAYEIASRLTRDIDMGEGTIYPLMRRMQSEGLVETYMVESPSGPSRKYYRLTEAGRASFETQKADWTAFVRAVDAIVTSDPAPGDAA
;
A
#
# COMPACT_ATOMS: atom_id res chain seq x y z
N MET A 1 -11.01 16.23 -16.47
CA MET A 1 -11.93 15.13 -16.07
C MET A 1 -11.60 14.70 -14.65
N PRO A 2 -12.59 14.57 -13.81
CA PRO A 2 -12.32 14.02 -12.48
C PRO A 2 -11.85 12.57 -12.59
N GLU A 3 -10.98 12.18 -11.69
CA GLU A 3 -10.54 10.79 -11.61
C GLU A 3 -11.70 9.88 -11.23
N ALA A 4 -11.70 8.67 -11.75
CA ALA A 4 -12.65 7.65 -11.33
C ALA A 4 -12.44 7.36 -9.83
N ILE A 5 -13.52 7.07 -9.12
CA ILE A 5 -13.45 6.78 -7.68
C ILE A 5 -12.50 5.62 -7.38
N GLU A 6 -12.43 4.63 -8.26
CA GLU A 6 -11.52 3.51 -8.12
C GLU A 6 -10.06 3.98 -8.02
N ILE A 7 -9.66 4.91 -8.88
CA ILE A 7 -8.28 5.45 -8.88
C ILE A 7 -8.02 6.20 -7.58
N GLN A 8 -8.99 6.98 -7.12
CA GLN A 8 -8.86 7.71 -5.85
C GLN A 8 -8.70 6.78 -4.67
N LEU A 9 -9.47 5.69 -4.63
CA LEU A 9 -9.39 4.69 -3.57
C LEU A 9 -8.03 3.99 -3.58
N LYS A 10 -7.54 3.62 -4.75
CA LYS A 10 -6.23 2.99 -4.90
C LYS A 10 -5.11 3.88 -4.39
N LYS A 11 -5.11 5.16 -4.77
CA LYS A 11 -4.10 6.11 -4.32
C LYS A 11 -4.11 6.29 -2.81
N GLY A 12 -5.29 6.25 -2.20
CA GLY A 12 -5.43 6.42 -0.76
C GLY A 12 -4.87 5.26 0.06
N VAL A 13 -4.74 4.07 -0.51
CA VAL A 13 -4.30 2.88 0.22
C VAL A 13 -2.97 2.32 -0.26
N LEU A 14 -2.38 2.90 -1.31
CA LEU A 14 -1.19 2.32 -1.91
C LEU A 14 -0.02 2.25 -0.93
N GLY A 15 0.19 3.31 -0.14
CA GLY A 15 1.24 3.30 0.88
C GLY A 15 1.06 2.20 1.91
N LEU A 16 -0.17 1.98 2.37
CA LEU A 16 -0.49 0.89 3.28
C LEU A 16 -0.17 -0.47 2.64
N CYS A 17 -0.49 -0.63 1.36
CA CYS A 17 -0.20 -1.89 0.66
C CYS A 17 1.30 -2.15 0.55
N VAL A 18 2.10 -1.12 0.28
CA VAL A 18 3.57 -1.28 0.25
C VAL A 18 4.09 -1.69 1.63
N LEU A 19 3.64 -1.01 2.68
CA LEU A 19 4.04 -1.37 4.05
C LEU A 19 3.65 -2.81 4.38
N ALA A 20 2.45 -3.22 3.99
CA ALA A 20 1.94 -4.57 4.25
C ALA A 20 2.81 -5.64 3.57
N LEU A 21 3.19 -5.41 2.31
CA LEU A 21 4.05 -6.35 1.60
C LEU A 21 5.42 -6.47 2.26
N LEU A 22 5.99 -5.34 2.67
CA LEU A 22 7.30 -5.32 3.33
C LEU A 22 7.24 -5.87 4.76
N ALA A 23 6.08 -5.81 5.40
CA ALA A 23 5.90 -6.44 6.71
C ALA A 23 5.98 -7.96 6.65
N ARG A 24 5.69 -8.54 5.48
CA ARG A 24 5.79 -9.99 5.27
C ARG A 24 7.22 -10.44 4.99
N ALA A 25 7.93 -9.68 4.16
CA ALA A 25 9.30 -10.00 3.77
C ALA A 25 9.93 -8.80 3.10
N ASP A 26 11.24 -8.66 3.24
CA ASP A 26 12.00 -7.72 2.45
C ASP A 26 11.84 -8.06 0.98
N SER A 27 11.75 -7.05 0.12
CA SER A 27 11.50 -7.25 -1.30
C SER A 27 12.22 -6.19 -2.11
N TYR A 28 12.59 -6.55 -3.33
CA TYR A 28 13.13 -5.52 -4.24
C TYR A 28 11.98 -4.84 -4.99
N ALA A 29 12.27 -3.63 -5.49
CA ALA A 29 11.24 -2.73 -6.02
C ALA A 29 10.37 -3.38 -7.09
N TYR A 30 10.99 -4.16 -7.99
CA TYR A 30 10.23 -4.82 -9.06
C TYR A 30 9.20 -5.81 -8.54
N GLU A 31 9.53 -6.57 -7.47
CA GLU A 31 8.58 -7.50 -6.86
C GLU A 31 7.37 -6.77 -6.31
N ILE A 32 7.61 -5.66 -5.61
CA ILE A 32 6.54 -4.84 -5.04
C ILE A 32 5.66 -4.29 -6.16
N ALA A 33 6.29 -3.71 -7.19
CA ALA A 33 5.58 -3.13 -8.32
C ALA A 33 4.75 -4.18 -9.08
N SER A 34 5.33 -5.35 -9.32
CA SER A 34 4.64 -6.45 -10.01
C SER A 34 3.41 -6.91 -9.23
N ARG A 35 3.55 -7.05 -7.90
CA ARG A 35 2.45 -7.47 -7.05
C ARG A 35 1.31 -6.46 -7.06
N LEU A 36 1.63 -5.18 -6.92
CA LEU A 36 0.62 -4.13 -6.89
C LEU A 36 -0.03 -3.91 -8.24
N THR A 37 0.72 -4.05 -9.33
CA THR A 37 0.15 -3.98 -10.68
C THR A 37 -0.84 -5.13 -10.89
N ARG A 38 -0.47 -6.34 -10.49
CA ARG A 38 -1.32 -7.51 -10.65
C ARG A 38 -2.57 -7.46 -9.78
N ASP A 39 -2.40 -7.11 -8.51
CA ASP A 39 -3.48 -7.25 -7.52
C ASP A 39 -4.41 -6.03 -7.43
N ILE A 40 -3.88 -4.82 -7.62
CA ILE A 40 -4.70 -3.60 -7.52
C ILE A 40 -4.55 -2.67 -8.73
N ASP A 41 -3.90 -3.14 -9.79
CA ASP A 41 -3.79 -2.41 -11.05
C ASP A 41 -3.19 -1.01 -10.89
N MET A 42 -2.08 -0.90 -10.17
CA MET A 42 -1.32 0.34 -10.04
C MET A 42 0.04 0.20 -10.72
N GLY A 43 0.36 1.15 -11.58
CA GLY A 43 1.56 1.09 -12.41
C GLY A 43 2.82 1.59 -11.71
N GLU A 44 3.96 1.26 -12.31
CA GLU A 44 5.29 1.61 -11.81
C GLU A 44 5.48 3.13 -11.68
N GLY A 45 4.86 3.91 -12.55
CA GLY A 45 4.94 5.37 -12.51
C GLY A 45 4.42 5.98 -11.22
N THR A 46 3.55 5.27 -10.50
CA THR A 46 3.03 5.70 -9.21
C THR A 46 3.79 5.06 -8.07
N ILE A 47 4.15 3.80 -8.22
CA ILE A 47 4.74 2.99 -7.14
C ILE A 47 6.16 3.43 -6.82
N TYR A 48 7.02 3.62 -7.81
CA TYR A 48 8.42 3.97 -7.55
C TYR A 48 8.58 5.35 -6.88
N PRO A 49 7.87 6.40 -7.31
CA PRO A 49 7.92 7.66 -6.58
C PRO A 49 7.43 7.55 -5.13
N LEU A 50 6.41 6.75 -4.88
CA LEU A 50 5.93 6.50 -3.53
C LEU A 50 7.00 5.84 -2.67
N MET A 51 7.68 4.83 -3.20
CA MET A 51 8.73 4.14 -2.45
C MET A 51 9.90 5.07 -2.11
N ARG A 52 10.27 5.96 -3.04
CA ARG A 52 11.29 6.98 -2.76
C ARG A 52 10.86 7.92 -1.66
N ARG A 53 9.59 8.34 -1.66
CA ARG A 53 9.05 9.20 -0.60
C ARG A 53 9.05 8.48 0.74
N MET A 54 8.64 7.22 0.77
CA MET A 54 8.64 6.44 2.01
C MET A 54 10.06 6.27 2.57
N GLN A 55 11.04 6.12 1.69
CA GLN A 55 12.44 6.07 2.11
C GLN A 55 12.88 7.40 2.73
N SER A 56 12.54 8.51 2.09
CA SER A 56 12.90 9.83 2.62
C SER A 56 12.17 10.15 3.93
N GLU A 57 11.00 9.60 4.15
CA GLU A 57 10.26 9.73 5.39
C GLU A 57 10.74 8.77 6.50
N GLY A 58 11.69 7.92 6.18
CA GLY A 58 12.27 6.99 7.17
C GLY A 58 11.40 5.77 7.48
N LEU A 59 10.43 5.47 6.63
CA LEU A 59 9.55 4.30 6.82
C LEU A 59 10.14 3.03 6.27
N VAL A 60 11.01 3.15 5.27
CA VAL A 60 11.72 2.03 4.67
C VAL A 60 13.18 2.39 4.52
N GLU A 61 14.04 1.38 4.48
CA GLU A 61 15.46 1.53 4.18
C GLU A 61 15.84 0.50 3.13
N THR A 62 16.98 0.69 2.50
CA THR A 62 17.40 -0.15 1.39
C THR A 62 18.75 -0.77 1.64
N TYR A 63 19.00 -1.91 1.01
CA TYR A 63 20.29 -2.57 0.99
C TYR A 63 20.45 -3.33 -0.32
N MET A 64 21.70 -3.58 -0.70
CA MET A 64 21.98 -4.28 -1.95
C MET A 64 22.20 -5.75 -1.69
N VAL A 65 21.69 -6.58 -2.58
CA VAL A 65 21.90 -8.03 -2.56
C VAL A 65 22.56 -8.43 -3.86
N GLU A 66 23.72 -9.06 -3.76
CA GLU A 66 24.44 -9.53 -4.93
C GLU A 66 23.74 -10.76 -5.52
N SER A 67 23.75 -10.83 -6.84
CA SER A 67 23.23 -11.96 -7.58
C SER A 67 24.39 -12.69 -8.26
N PRO A 68 24.46 -14.04 -8.16
CA PRO A 68 25.54 -14.79 -8.79
C PRO A 68 25.57 -14.68 -10.32
N SER A 69 24.43 -14.37 -10.94
CA SER A 69 24.28 -14.39 -12.39
C SER A 69 23.76 -13.09 -12.98
N GLY A 70 23.86 -11.98 -12.24
CA GLY A 70 23.37 -10.72 -12.72
C GLY A 70 23.75 -9.55 -11.83
N PRO A 71 23.24 -8.36 -12.11
CA PRO A 71 23.55 -7.19 -11.28
C PRO A 71 22.95 -7.33 -9.89
N SER A 72 23.55 -6.62 -8.94
CA SER A 72 23.00 -6.52 -7.58
C SER A 72 21.61 -5.93 -7.62
N ARG A 73 20.76 -6.36 -6.69
CA ARG A 73 19.39 -5.85 -6.55
C ARG A 73 19.25 -5.06 -5.28
N LYS A 74 18.50 -3.97 -5.38
CA LYS A 74 18.21 -3.10 -4.23
C LYS A 74 16.95 -3.62 -3.56
N TYR A 75 17.11 -4.08 -2.32
CA TYR A 75 16.00 -4.53 -1.50
C TYR A 75 15.53 -3.43 -0.58
N TYR A 76 14.24 -3.45 -0.27
CA TYR A 76 13.59 -2.57 0.68
C TYR A 76 13.17 -3.37 1.90
N ARG A 77 13.26 -2.76 3.06
CA ARG A 77 12.72 -3.35 4.29
C ARG A 77 12.13 -2.25 5.16
N LEU A 78 11.19 -2.62 6.02
CA LEU A 78 10.63 -1.68 6.97
C LEU A 78 11.67 -1.29 8.01
N THR A 79 11.68 -0.01 8.35
CA THR A 79 12.35 0.46 9.56
C THR A 79 11.43 0.20 10.75
N GLU A 80 11.90 0.46 11.96
CA GLU A 80 11.05 0.41 13.14
C GLU A 80 9.88 1.38 13.00
N ALA A 81 10.14 2.60 12.53
CA ALA A 81 9.09 3.58 12.26
C ALA A 81 8.10 3.09 11.20
N GLY A 82 8.59 2.42 10.15
CA GLY A 82 7.73 1.86 9.12
C GLY A 82 6.82 0.77 9.66
N ARG A 83 7.33 -0.07 10.54
CA ARG A 83 6.54 -1.13 11.16
C ARG A 83 5.45 -0.55 12.06
N ALA A 84 5.78 0.45 12.86
CA ALA A 84 4.80 1.15 13.69
C ALA A 84 3.73 1.83 12.85
N SER A 85 4.14 2.48 11.75
CA SER A 85 3.21 3.12 10.81
C SER A 85 2.28 2.10 10.16
N PHE A 86 2.80 0.93 9.79
CA PHE A 86 2.00 -0.14 9.24
C PHE A 86 0.89 -0.57 10.21
N GLU A 87 1.24 -0.82 11.46
CA GLU A 87 0.26 -1.26 12.45
C GLU A 87 -0.83 -0.21 12.67
N THR A 88 -0.47 1.06 12.76
CA THR A 88 -1.42 2.15 12.91
C THR A 88 -2.34 2.26 11.69
N GLN A 89 -1.78 2.27 10.50
CA GLN A 89 -2.55 2.40 9.27
C GLN A 89 -3.46 1.20 9.04
N LYS A 90 -2.99 0.00 9.38
CA LYS A 90 -3.78 -1.21 9.26
C LYS A 90 -5.02 -1.15 10.16
N ALA A 91 -4.86 -0.70 11.40
CA ALA A 91 -5.98 -0.55 12.32
C ALA A 91 -6.97 0.51 11.83
N ASP A 92 -6.46 1.64 11.36
CA ASP A 92 -7.29 2.71 10.81
C ASP A 92 -8.05 2.25 9.58
N TRP A 93 -7.39 1.53 8.69
CA TRP A 93 -8.02 0.96 7.50
C TRP A 93 -9.14 0.00 7.87
N THR A 94 -8.88 -0.92 8.80
CA THR A 94 -9.88 -1.90 9.22
C THR A 94 -11.12 -1.23 9.80
N ALA A 95 -10.94 -0.23 10.65
CA ALA A 95 -12.05 0.51 11.26
C ALA A 95 -12.82 1.31 10.20
N PHE A 96 -12.10 1.98 9.29
CA PHE A 96 -12.72 2.79 8.25
C PHE A 96 -13.53 1.94 7.28
N VAL A 97 -13.00 0.81 6.83
CA VAL A 97 -13.69 -0.08 5.90
C VAL A 97 -14.97 -0.63 6.52
N ARG A 98 -14.91 -1.01 7.80
CA ARG A 98 -16.11 -1.49 8.50
C ARG A 98 -17.18 -0.42 8.59
N ALA A 99 -16.79 0.81 8.88
CA ALA A 99 -17.73 1.92 8.99
C ALA A 99 -18.38 2.22 7.64
N VAL A 100 -17.58 2.29 6.58
CA VAL A 100 -18.08 2.54 5.22
C VAL A 100 -18.97 1.39 4.75
N ASP A 101 -18.52 0.17 4.97
CA ASP A 101 -19.25 -1.03 4.54
C ASP A 101 -20.62 -1.11 5.22
N ALA A 102 -20.69 -0.79 6.49
CA ALA A 102 -21.94 -0.77 7.23
C ALA A 102 -22.94 0.23 6.62
N ILE A 103 -22.47 1.37 6.15
CA ILE A 103 -23.31 2.38 5.51
C ILE A 103 -23.74 1.92 4.12
N VAL A 104 -22.79 1.43 3.33
CA VAL A 104 -23.01 1.10 1.92
C VAL A 104 -23.89 -0.14 1.75
N THR A 105 -23.73 -1.14 2.63
CA THR A 105 -24.39 -2.43 2.48
C THR A 105 -25.60 -2.61 3.39
N SER A 106 -25.89 -1.64 4.29
CA SER A 106 -27.04 -1.77 5.17
C SER A 106 -28.35 -1.54 4.40
N ASP A 107 -29.39 -2.32 4.74
CA ASP A 107 -30.72 -2.08 4.21
C ASP A 107 -31.32 -0.83 4.86
N PRO A 108 -32.15 -0.05 4.13
CA PRO A 108 -32.85 1.07 4.73
C PRO A 108 -33.76 0.57 5.85
N ALA A 109 -33.71 1.23 7.01
CA ALA A 109 -34.66 0.92 8.08
C ALA A 109 -36.08 1.34 7.69
N PRO A 110 -37.12 0.65 8.18
CA PRO A 110 -38.49 1.09 7.95
C PRO A 110 -38.66 2.54 8.43
N GLY A 111 -39.09 3.42 7.55
CA GLY A 111 -39.23 4.84 7.85
C GLY A 111 -38.06 5.72 7.42
N ASP A 112 -36.90 5.14 7.11
CA ASP A 112 -35.76 5.87 6.57
C ASP A 112 -35.81 5.97 5.05
N ALA A 113 -36.58 5.14 4.42
CA ALA A 113 -36.76 5.12 2.98
C ALA A 113 -37.78 6.20 2.59
N ALA A 114 -37.36 7.41 2.64
CA ALA A 114 -38.22 8.51 2.24
C ALA A 114 -37.83 9.06 0.89
#